data_2b8d9a8309bbecd94c8e691da8a641d1
#
_entry.id   2b8d9a8309bbecd94c8e691da8a641d1
#
_cell.length_a   1.000
_cell.length_b   1.000
_cell.length_c   1.000
_cell.angle_alpha   90.00
_cell.angle_beta   90.00
_cell.angle_gamma   90.00
#
_symmetry.space_group_name_H-M   'P 1'
#
loop_
_entity.id
_entity.type
_entity.pdbx_description
1 polymer ?
#
loop_
_entity_poly.entity_id
_entity_poly.type
_entity_poly.pdbx_seq_one_letter_code
_entity_poly.pdbx_strand_id
1 'polypeptide(L)'
;MSITRSAITSLKEAISFRKKVRESGKSFVLTNGCFDLLHCGHAYSLHEASKYGDHLWVAMNSDASVRKLKGTERPIVPEDQRAYLLNSLSCVSGVTLFENERLVKADAYLSPGRLCK
;
A
#
# COMPACT_ATOMS: atom_id res chain seq x y z
N MET A 1 1.15 5.34 22.32
CA MET A 1 0.86 5.54 20.90
C MET A 1 2.08 5.18 20.07
N SER A 2 1.87 4.51 19.00
CA SER A 2 2.97 4.04 18.15
C SER A 2 3.15 4.96 16.94
N ILE A 3 4.39 5.44 16.76
CA ILE A 3 4.75 6.24 15.60
C ILE A 3 4.57 5.43 14.30
N THR A 4 4.86 4.12 14.38
CA THR A 4 4.76 3.25 13.20
C THR A 4 3.31 3.00 12.81
N ARG A 5 2.40 2.92 13.78
CA ARG A 5 0.99 2.68 13.50
C ARG A 5 0.35 3.85 12.74
N SER A 6 0.84 5.06 12.95
CA SER A 6 0.29 6.23 12.28
C SER A 6 0.63 6.26 10.78
N ALA A 7 1.52 5.39 10.32
CA ALA A 7 1.84 5.28 8.91
C ALA A 7 0.75 4.54 8.12
N ILE A 8 -0.19 3.90 8.81
CA ILE A 8 -1.27 3.15 8.17
C ILE A 8 -2.47 4.07 8.01
N THR A 9 -2.93 4.20 6.76
CA THR A 9 -4.13 4.99 6.45
C THR A 9 -5.31 4.04 6.29
N SER A 10 -6.46 4.42 6.82
CA SER A 10 -7.66 3.60 6.71
C SER A 10 -8.13 3.58 5.25
N LEU A 11 -8.91 2.55 4.90
CA LEU A 11 -9.47 2.45 3.56
C LEU A 11 -10.35 3.67 3.25
N LYS A 12 -11.13 4.11 4.22
CA LYS A 12 -11.99 5.27 4.05
C LYS A 12 -11.19 6.53 3.68
N GLU A 13 -10.09 6.74 4.39
CA GLU A 13 -9.22 7.89 4.12
C GLU A 13 -8.50 7.75 2.78
N ALA A 14 -8.13 6.52 2.41
CA ALA A 14 -7.49 6.27 1.13
C ALA A 14 -8.43 6.60 -0.02
N ILE A 15 -9.69 6.20 0.11
CA ILE A 15 -10.71 6.48 -0.90
C ILE A 15 -10.91 7.99 -1.03
N SER A 16 -10.94 8.68 0.10
CA SER A 16 -11.10 10.13 0.11
C SER A 16 -9.93 10.82 -0.57
N PHE A 17 -8.72 10.36 -0.30
CA PHE A 17 -7.51 10.90 -0.93
C PHE A 17 -7.54 10.69 -2.44
N ARG A 18 -7.90 9.49 -2.87
CA ARG A 18 -7.99 9.18 -4.30
C ARG A 18 -8.99 10.09 -5.00
N LYS A 19 -10.12 10.34 -4.34
CA LYS A 19 -11.13 11.22 -4.89
C LYS A 19 -10.60 12.63 -5.10
N LYS A 20 -9.86 13.13 -4.09
CA LYS A 20 -9.25 14.46 -4.20
C LYS A 20 -8.22 14.53 -5.31
N VAL A 21 -7.43 13.48 -5.47
CA VAL A 21 -6.44 13.40 -6.54
C VAL A 21 -7.13 13.50 -7.89
N ARG A 22 -8.21 12.76 -8.07
CA ARG A 22 -8.98 12.77 -9.31
C ARG A 22 -9.56 14.16 -9.58
N GLU A 23 -10.12 14.77 -8.54
CA GLU A 23 -10.74 16.09 -8.69
C GLU A 23 -9.74 17.17 -9.05
N SER A 24 -8.49 17.00 -8.67
CA SER A 24 -7.43 17.94 -9.03
C SER A 24 -6.83 17.66 -10.40
N GLY A 25 -7.35 16.67 -11.12
CA GLY A 25 -6.88 16.32 -12.46
C GLY A 25 -5.59 15.49 -12.45
N LYS A 26 -5.23 14.93 -11.31
CA LYS A 26 -4.02 14.11 -11.20
C LYS A 26 -4.35 12.63 -11.19
N SER A 27 -3.36 11.80 -11.48
CA SER A 27 -3.54 10.38 -11.58
C SER A 27 -3.10 9.66 -10.31
N PHE A 28 -3.72 8.51 -10.07
CA PHE A 28 -3.53 7.71 -8.88
C PHE A 28 -3.12 6.30 -9.30
N VAL A 29 -1.99 5.83 -8.76
CA VAL A 29 -1.49 4.49 -9.06
C VAL A 29 -1.61 3.65 -7.81
N LEU A 30 -2.16 2.44 -7.94
CA LEU A 30 -2.30 1.51 -6.84
C LEU A 30 -1.43 0.29 -7.10
N THR A 31 -0.62 -0.07 -6.12
CA THR A 31 0.15 -1.30 -6.15
C THR A 31 -0.11 -2.07 -4.87
N ASN A 32 0.17 -3.38 -4.88
CA ASN A 32 -0.09 -4.22 -3.73
C ASN A 32 1.07 -5.18 -3.46
N GLY A 33 1.12 -5.69 -2.25
CA GLY A 33 2.12 -6.67 -1.88
C GLY A 33 2.23 -6.86 -0.39
N CYS A 34 3.05 -7.82 0.02
CA CYS A 34 3.30 -8.13 1.44
C CYS A 34 4.42 -7.28 2.01
N PHE A 35 5.48 -7.09 1.26
CA PHE A 35 6.65 -6.29 1.65
C PHE A 35 7.18 -6.69 3.03
N ASP A 36 7.32 -7.99 3.25
CA ASP A 36 7.74 -8.49 4.55
C ASP A 36 9.16 -8.06 4.91
N LEU A 37 10.10 -8.29 4.02
CA LEU A 37 11.48 -7.86 4.22
C LEU A 37 11.81 -6.87 3.10
N LEU A 38 11.55 -5.61 3.39
CA LEU A 38 11.74 -4.56 2.39
C LEU A 38 13.23 -4.45 2.04
N HIS A 39 13.53 -4.49 0.77
CA HIS A 39 14.90 -4.38 0.29
C HIS A 39 14.94 -3.52 -0.97
N CYS A 40 16.14 -3.35 -1.52
CA CYS A 40 16.35 -2.47 -2.66
C CYS A 40 15.46 -2.82 -3.86
N GLY A 41 15.22 -4.11 -4.09
CA GLY A 41 14.35 -4.55 -5.18
C GLY A 41 12.93 -4.02 -5.03
N HIS A 42 12.40 -4.04 -3.80
CA HIS A 42 11.08 -3.47 -3.54
C HIS A 42 11.06 -1.97 -3.79
N ALA A 43 12.08 -1.27 -3.29
CA ALA A 43 12.16 0.18 -3.45
C ALA A 43 12.25 0.55 -4.93
N TYR A 44 13.02 -0.22 -5.70
CA TYR A 44 13.14 0.01 -7.13
C TYR A 44 11.80 -0.20 -7.84
N SER A 45 11.12 -1.31 -7.54
CA SER A 45 9.81 -1.60 -8.15
C SER A 45 8.79 -0.52 -7.85
N LEU A 46 8.77 -0.04 -6.60
CA LEU A 46 7.84 1.02 -6.21
C LEU A 46 8.17 2.33 -6.91
N HIS A 47 9.44 2.64 -7.02
CA HIS A 47 9.87 3.83 -7.73
C HIS A 47 9.43 3.77 -9.19
N GLU A 48 9.60 2.61 -9.84
CA GLU A 48 9.17 2.43 -11.22
C GLU A 48 7.65 2.57 -11.34
N ALA A 49 6.91 1.97 -10.40
CA ALA A 49 5.45 2.09 -10.40
C ALA A 49 5.00 3.55 -10.26
N SER A 50 5.73 4.33 -9.47
CA SER A 50 5.36 5.73 -9.23
C SER A 50 5.46 6.59 -10.49
N LYS A 51 6.17 6.12 -11.50
CA LYS A 51 6.30 6.85 -12.76
C LYS A 51 5.02 6.80 -13.61
N TYR A 52 4.09 5.92 -13.27
CA TYR A 52 2.86 5.78 -14.04
C TYR A 52 1.77 6.77 -13.64
N GLY A 53 2.00 7.57 -12.61
CA GLY A 53 1.01 8.57 -12.21
C GLY A 53 1.59 9.55 -11.21
N ASP A 54 0.73 10.45 -10.76
CA ASP A 54 1.16 11.53 -9.86
C ASP A 54 1.30 11.06 -8.41
N HIS A 55 0.49 10.08 -8.01
CA HIS A 55 0.51 9.56 -6.64
C HIS A 55 0.52 8.04 -6.65
N LEU A 56 1.39 7.46 -5.84
CA LEU A 56 1.48 6.01 -5.69
C LEU A 56 0.95 5.62 -4.31
N TRP A 57 -0.03 4.73 -4.29
CA TRP A 57 -0.61 4.20 -3.07
C TRP A 57 -0.30 2.72 -2.96
N VAL A 58 0.04 2.26 -1.78
CA VAL A 58 0.37 0.86 -1.56
C VAL A 58 -0.74 0.20 -0.73
N ALA A 59 -1.34 -0.84 -1.30
CA ALA A 59 -2.26 -1.70 -0.57
C ALA A 59 -1.42 -2.87 -0.06
N MET A 60 -1.18 -2.88 1.25
CA MET A 60 -0.27 -3.83 1.87
C MET A 60 -1.04 -4.91 2.60
N ASN A 61 -0.62 -6.15 2.45
CA ASN A 61 -1.27 -7.26 3.16
C ASN A 61 -1.06 -7.12 4.66
N SER A 62 -2.14 -7.32 5.43
CA SER A 62 -2.07 -7.32 6.88
C SER A 62 -1.29 -8.53 7.37
N ASP A 63 -0.89 -8.52 8.65
CA ASP A 63 -0.18 -9.66 9.23
C ASP A 63 -1.01 -10.94 9.09
N ALA A 64 -2.32 -10.85 9.34
CA ALA A 64 -3.20 -12.02 9.23
C ALA A 64 -3.24 -12.54 7.81
N SER A 65 -3.30 -11.65 6.82
CA SER A 65 -3.30 -12.01 5.42
C SER A 65 -2.00 -12.68 5.00
N VAL A 66 -0.86 -12.16 5.46
CA VAL A 66 0.44 -12.75 5.16
C VAL A 66 0.55 -14.15 5.73
N ARG A 67 0.05 -14.35 6.97
CA ARG A 67 0.06 -15.68 7.58
C ARG A 67 -0.71 -16.69 6.76
N LYS A 68 -1.85 -16.28 6.21
CA LYS A 68 -2.65 -17.16 5.36
C LYS A 68 -1.95 -17.53 4.07
N LEU A 69 -1.19 -16.60 3.51
CA LEU A 69 -0.52 -16.80 2.23
C LEU A 69 0.81 -17.53 2.37
N LYS A 70 1.57 -17.23 3.42
CA LYS A 70 2.97 -17.67 3.52
C LYS A 70 3.27 -18.55 4.73
N GLY A 71 2.29 -18.78 5.59
CA GLY A 71 2.46 -19.64 6.76
C GLY A 71 2.61 -18.86 8.05
N THR A 72 2.53 -19.59 9.17
CA THR A 72 2.46 -18.98 10.49
C THR A 72 3.74 -18.29 10.94
N GLU A 73 4.86 -18.56 10.26
CA GLU A 73 6.12 -17.94 10.60
C GLU A 73 6.30 -16.58 9.95
N ARG A 74 5.34 -16.17 9.14
CA ARG A 74 5.35 -14.88 8.47
C ARG A 74 4.18 -14.03 8.92
N PRO A 75 4.28 -12.71 8.91
CA PRO A 75 5.45 -11.95 8.47
C PRO A 75 6.52 -11.89 9.57
N ILE A 76 7.75 -11.63 9.16
CA ILE A 76 8.85 -11.40 10.11
C ILE A 76 8.76 -9.98 10.66
N VAL A 77 8.38 -9.03 9.81
CA VAL A 77 8.24 -7.62 10.20
C VAL A 77 6.75 -7.31 10.37
N PRO A 78 6.34 -6.82 11.56
CA PRO A 78 4.93 -6.49 11.81
C PRO A 78 4.38 -5.44 10.85
N GLU A 79 3.08 -5.47 10.65
CA GLU A 79 2.41 -4.61 9.65
C GLU A 79 2.65 -3.11 9.88
N ASP A 80 2.67 -2.66 11.13
CA ASP A 80 2.89 -1.24 11.39
C ASP A 80 4.30 -0.80 10.99
N GLN A 81 5.28 -1.66 11.21
CA GLN A 81 6.66 -1.37 10.83
C GLN A 81 6.83 -1.45 9.32
N ARG A 82 6.20 -2.42 8.68
CA ARG A 82 6.25 -2.53 7.22
C ARG A 82 5.65 -1.28 6.58
N ALA A 83 4.51 -0.83 7.10
CA ALA A 83 3.85 0.37 6.58
C ALA A 83 4.72 1.61 6.79
N TYR A 84 5.36 1.71 7.93
CA TYR A 84 6.24 2.83 8.22
C TYR A 84 7.40 2.90 7.22
N LEU A 85 8.02 1.76 6.98
CA LEU A 85 9.13 1.69 6.02
C LEU A 85 8.69 2.08 4.61
N LEU A 86 7.55 1.55 4.17
CA LEU A 86 7.01 1.90 2.85
C LEU A 86 6.70 3.39 2.76
N ASN A 87 6.07 3.93 3.80
CA ASN A 87 5.68 5.32 3.80
C ASN A 87 6.88 6.27 3.89
N SER A 88 8.05 5.75 4.26
CA SER A 88 9.29 6.52 4.31
C SER A 88 9.94 6.66 2.94
N LEU A 89 9.49 5.89 1.96
CA LEU A 89 10.02 6.01 0.61
C LEU A 89 9.39 7.24 -0.06
N SER A 90 10.21 8.05 -0.70
CA SER A 90 9.75 9.30 -1.28
C SER A 90 8.70 9.10 -2.37
N CYS A 91 8.70 7.94 -3.02
CA CYS A 91 7.77 7.67 -4.11
C CYS A 91 6.39 7.20 -3.64
N VAL A 92 6.23 6.91 -2.34
CA VAL A 92 4.98 6.38 -1.79
C VAL A 92 4.16 7.50 -1.17
N SER A 93 2.91 7.66 -1.60
CA SER A 93 2.01 8.68 -1.07
C SER A 93 1.24 8.20 0.15
N GLY A 94 1.01 6.90 0.27
CA GLY A 94 0.32 6.36 1.43
C GLY A 94 0.22 4.85 1.38
N VAL A 95 -0.15 4.26 2.52
CA VAL A 95 -0.23 2.82 2.69
C VAL A 95 -1.53 2.46 3.41
N THR A 96 -2.26 1.48 2.89
CA THR A 96 -3.48 0.96 3.50
C THR A 96 -3.35 -0.54 3.63
N LEU A 97 -3.78 -1.08 4.77
CA LEU A 97 -3.79 -2.52 4.98
C LEU A 97 -5.06 -3.13 4.41
N PHE A 98 -4.95 -4.36 3.93
CA PHE A 98 -6.14 -5.10 3.51
C PHE A 98 -5.94 -6.59 3.72
N GLU A 99 -7.06 -7.31 3.77
CA GLU A 99 -7.07 -8.76 3.80
C GLU A 99 -7.07 -9.27 2.36
N ASN A 100 -6.60 -10.49 2.19
CA ASN A 100 -6.46 -11.07 0.86
C ASN A 100 -7.72 -10.96 0.01
N GLU A 101 -8.85 -11.34 0.59
CA GLU A 101 -10.13 -11.33 -0.14
C GLU A 101 -10.66 -9.94 -0.39
N ARG A 102 -10.13 -8.95 0.31
CA ARG A 102 -10.60 -7.58 0.19
C ARG A 102 -9.82 -6.79 -0.85
N LEU A 103 -8.80 -7.40 -1.43
CA LEU A 103 -8.01 -6.72 -2.45
C LEU A 103 -8.89 -6.28 -3.63
N VAL A 104 -9.76 -7.18 -4.08
CA VAL A 104 -10.65 -6.87 -5.21
C VAL A 104 -11.57 -5.70 -4.85
N LYS A 105 -12.11 -5.70 -3.65
CA LYS A 105 -12.99 -4.62 -3.20
C LYS A 105 -12.22 -3.32 -3.06
N ALA A 106 -11.03 -3.37 -2.48
CA ALA A 106 -10.19 -2.19 -2.34
C ALA A 106 -9.83 -1.63 -3.72
N ASP A 107 -9.50 -2.51 -4.65
CA ASP A 107 -9.19 -2.12 -6.02
C ASP A 107 -10.39 -1.46 -6.68
N ALA A 108 -11.59 -2.01 -6.47
CA ALA A 108 -12.81 -1.44 -7.02
C ALA A 108 -13.07 -0.03 -6.47
N TYR A 109 -12.81 0.17 -5.17
CA TYR A 109 -13.02 1.46 -4.55
C TYR A 109 -11.93 2.47 -4.91
N LEU A 110 -10.71 2.01 -5.08
CA LEU A 110 -9.59 2.89 -5.40
C LEU A 110 -9.39 3.07 -6.89
N SER A 111 -9.94 2.17 -7.69
CA SER A 111 -9.92 2.26 -9.13
C SER A 111 -10.80 3.41 -9.61
N PRO A 112 -10.60 4.00 -10.79
CA PRO A 112 -9.84 3.48 -11.91
C PRO A 112 -8.37 3.85 -11.92
N GLY A 113 -7.77 4.01 -10.79
CA GLY A 113 -6.34 4.14 -10.77
C GLY A 113 -5.70 2.92 -11.43
N ARG A 114 -4.41 3.02 -11.68
CA ARG A 114 -3.68 1.91 -12.28
C ARG A 114 -3.20 0.96 -11.20
N LEU A 115 -3.39 -0.32 -11.43
CA LEU A 115 -2.90 -1.35 -10.51
C LEU A 115 -1.57 -1.86 -11.03
N CYS A 116 -0.54 -1.74 -10.20
CA CYS A 116 0.80 -2.23 -10.51
C CYS A 116 1.21 -3.23 -9.44
N LYS A 117 1.99 -4.21 -9.83
CA LYS A 117 2.51 -5.19 -8.87
C LYS A 117 4.00 -5.04 -8.70
#